data_0c1c7782fe5292ee2add18a547df485e
#
_entry.id   0c1c7782fe5292ee2add18a547df485e
#
_cell.length_a   1.000
_cell.length_b   1.000
_cell.length_c   1.000
_cell.angle_alpha   90.00
_cell.angle_beta   90.00
_cell.angle_gamma   90.00
#
_symmetry.space_group_name_H-M   'P 1'
#
loop_
_entity.id
_entity.type
_entity.pdbx_description
1 polymer ?
#
loop_
_entity_poly.entity_id
_entity_poly.type
_entity_poly.pdbx_seq_one_letter_code
_entity_poly.pdbx_strand_id
1 'polypeptide(L)'
;MRRAPWAWIVIPLSVGTAQAQSQWPADVARFIERRDACDHFRGEDPYDQERREFLNRKMTELCAGTDEELSRLKSEYRNDKRVASKLNEYEATIESSDGK
;
A
#
# COMPACT_ATOMS: atom_id res chain seq x y z
N MET A 1 -27.04 -42.81 30.53
CA MET A 1 -26.91 -42.39 30.29
C MET A 1 -26.44 -41.60 29.74
N ARG A 2 -26.26 -41.32 29.48
CA ARG A 2 -25.91 -40.70 29.09
C ARG A 2 -25.46 -39.91 28.51
N ARG A 3 -25.17 -39.38 28.06
CA ARG A 3 -24.84 -38.66 27.62
C ARG A 3 -24.16 -37.92 27.12
N ALA A 4 -23.91 -37.35 26.65
CA ALA A 4 -23.37 -36.76 26.17
C ALA A 4 -22.92 -35.96 25.71
N PRO A 5 -22.57 -35.63 25.38
CA PRO A 5 -22.11 -34.90 25.01
C PRO A 5 -21.67 -34.28 24.29
N TRP A 6 -21.46 -33.77 23.98
CA TRP A 6 -21.17 -33.30 23.35
C TRP A 6 -20.51 -32.50 22.94
N ALA A 7 -20.31 -32.18 22.87
CA ALA A 7 -19.58 -31.75 22.44
C ALA A 7 -19.49 -30.84 21.65
N TRP A 8 -19.30 -30.17 21.39
CA TRP A 8 -19.34 -29.38 20.71
C TRP A 8 -18.39 -28.68 20.40
N ILE A 9 -17.96 -28.45 19.97
CA ILE A 9 -17.10 -28.03 19.46
C ILE A 9 -17.26 -26.92 18.84
N VAL A 10 -16.89 -26.02 19.11
CA VAL A 10 -17.05 -24.98 18.60
C VAL A 10 -15.92 -24.63 17.97
N ILE A 11 -15.77 -24.52 16.90
CA ILE A 11 -14.71 -24.20 16.22
C ILE A 11 -14.70 -22.83 15.95
N PRO A 12 -13.89 -22.13 16.33
CA PRO A 12 -13.83 -20.78 16.11
C PRO A 12 -13.41 -20.52 14.80
N LEU A 13 -13.96 -19.81 14.14
CA LEU A 13 -13.57 -19.51 12.94
C LEU A 13 -12.70 -18.49 12.93
N SER A 14 -11.67 -18.44 12.76
CA SER A 14 -10.85 -17.48 12.74
C SER A 14 -10.82 -16.84 11.58
N VAL A 15 -11.02 -15.81 11.50
CA VAL A 15 -10.96 -15.21 10.38
C VAL A 15 -10.12 -14.16 10.29
N GLY A 16 -9.71 -13.37 10.75
CA GLY A 16 -8.91 -12.33 10.71
C GLY A 16 -7.93 -12.24 9.70
N THR A 17 -8.12 -12.75 8.66
CA THR A 17 -7.09 -12.79 7.76
C THR A 17 -6.73 -11.51 7.19
N ALA A 18 -7.58 -10.57 7.10
CA ALA A 18 -7.22 -9.34 6.49
C ALA A 18 -6.08 -8.69 7.20
N GLN A 19 -6.07 -8.79 8.48
CA GLN A 19 -5.03 -8.14 9.15
C GLN A 19 -3.77 -8.86 9.03
N ALA A 20 -3.83 -10.07 8.78
CA ALA A 20 -2.64 -10.85 8.74
C ALA A 20 -1.74 -10.45 7.64
N GLN A 21 -2.24 -9.76 6.65
CA GLN A 21 -1.39 -9.44 5.64
C GLN A 21 -0.57 -8.29 5.89
N SER A 22 -0.85 -7.50 6.83
CA SER A 22 -0.11 -6.32 6.99
C SER A 22 1.11 -6.59 7.80
N GLN A 23 2.19 -6.79 7.18
CA GLN A 23 3.42 -7.00 7.90
C GLN A 23 4.19 -5.72 8.07
N TRP A 24 3.63 -4.59 7.72
CA TRP A 24 4.31 -3.32 7.86
C TRP A 24 3.60 -2.45 8.90
N PRO A 25 4.30 -1.50 9.49
CA PRO A 25 3.60 -0.53 10.32
C PRO A 25 2.48 0.11 9.53
N ALA A 26 1.45 0.54 10.20
CA ALA A 26 0.25 1.02 9.51
C ALA A 26 0.52 2.15 8.52
N ASP A 27 1.35 3.10 8.90
CA ASP A 27 1.62 4.21 7.99
C ASP A 27 2.44 3.75 6.80
N VAL A 28 3.34 2.81 6.98
CA VAL A 28 4.11 2.28 5.87
C VAL A 28 3.19 1.49 4.95
N ALA A 29 2.29 0.71 5.52
CA ALA A 29 1.35 -0.08 4.71
C ALA A 29 0.48 0.83 3.85
N ARG A 30 0.02 1.94 4.42
CA ARG A 30 -0.81 2.86 3.66
C ARG A 30 -0.02 3.52 2.54
N PHE A 31 1.22 3.87 2.82
CA PHE A 31 2.06 4.45 1.77
C PHE A 31 2.28 3.45 0.65
N ILE A 32 2.61 2.21 1.00
CA ILE A 32 2.86 1.17 0.00
C ILE A 32 1.65 1.01 -0.90
N GLU A 33 0.48 0.91 -0.30
CA GLU A 33 -0.73 0.70 -1.08
C GLU A 33 -0.97 1.84 -2.04
N ARG A 34 -0.83 3.06 -1.56
CA ARG A 34 -1.12 4.22 -2.38
C ARG A 34 -0.07 4.42 -3.45
N ARG A 35 1.21 4.28 -3.09
CA ARG A 35 2.27 4.51 -4.05
C ARG A 35 2.32 3.41 -5.10
N ASP A 36 2.01 2.18 -4.72
CA ASP A 36 1.97 1.10 -5.70
C ASP A 36 0.87 1.38 -6.73
N ALA A 37 -0.27 1.87 -6.29
CA ALA A 37 -1.34 2.22 -7.21
C ALA A 37 -0.93 3.40 -8.08
N CYS A 38 -0.28 4.39 -7.49
CA CYS A 38 0.24 5.52 -8.24
C CYS A 38 1.19 5.05 -9.33
N ASP A 39 2.13 4.19 -8.98
CA ASP A 39 3.12 3.72 -9.94
C ASP A 39 2.48 2.86 -11.04
N HIS A 40 1.45 2.13 -10.68
CA HIS A 40 0.74 1.34 -11.67
C HIS A 40 0.14 2.25 -12.74
N PHE A 41 -0.53 3.30 -12.34
CA PHE A 41 -1.14 4.19 -13.32
C PHE A 41 -0.12 5.00 -14.08
N ARG A 42 1.00 5.35 -13.43
CA ARG A 42 2.04 6.09 -14.11
C ARG A 42 2.64 5.29 -15.26
N GLY A 43 2.62 3.98 -15.14
CA GLY A 43 3.23 3.16 -16.16
C GLY A 43 2.32 2.80 -17.31
N GLU A 44 1.11 3.27 -17.29
CA GLU A 44 0.18 2.89 -18.35
C GLU A 44 0.19 3.89 -19.48
N ASP A 45 0.14 3.39 -20.74
CA ASP A 45 0.06 4.26 -21.88
C ASP A 45 -1.39 4.42 -22.28
N PRO A 46 -1.93 5.61 -22.28
CA PRO A 46 -3.34 5.76 -22.64
C PRO A 46 -3.56 5.52 -24.12
N TYR A 47 -4.61 4.80 -24.45
CA TYR A 47 -4.87 4.51 -25.83
C TYR A 47 -5.88 5.48 -26.45
N ASP A 48 -6.49 6.34 -25.66
CA ASP A 48 -7.33 7.38 -26.21
C ASP A 48 -7.45 8.52 -25.21
N GLN A 49 -8.16 9.55 -25.58
CA GLN A 49 -8.24 10.74 -24.76
C GLN A 49 -8.99 10.50 -23.46
N GLU A 50 -10.03 9.71 -23.51
CA GLU A 50 -10.80 9.44 -22.31
C GLU A 50 -9.93 8.68 -21.30
N ARG A 51 -9.15 7.72 -21.77
CA ARG A 51 -8.26 6.99 -20.89
C ARG A 51 -7.20 7.91 -20.33
N ARG A 52 -6.68 8.82 -21.13
CA ARG A 52 -5.68 9.75 -20.67
C ARG A 52 -6.23 10.62 -19.54
N GLU A 53 -7.46 11.07 -19.66
CA GLU A 53 -8.05 11.89 -18.62
C GLU A 53 -8.28 11.10 -17.36
N PHE A 54 -8.70 9.85 -17.50
CA PHE A 54 -8.87 8.99 -16.35
C PHE A 54 -7.53 8.78 -15.63
N LEU A 55 -6.47 8.52 -16.38
CA LEU A 55 -5.17 8.31 -15.79
C LEU A 55 -4.67 9.56 -15.09
N ASN A 56 -4.90 10.70 -15.69
CA ASN A 56 -4.46 11.95 -15.06
C ASN A 56 -5.17 12.18 -13.74
N ARG A 57 -6.46 11.87 -13.67
CA ARG A 57 -7.17 12.03 -12.42
C ARG A 57 -6.64 11.05 -11.39
N LYS A 58 -6.40 9.81 -11.79
CA LYS A 58 -5.91 8.82 -10.86
C LYS A 58 -4.52 9.16 -10.35
N MET A 59 -3.66 9.63 -11.22
CA MET A 59 -2.32 9.99 -10.81
C MET A 59 -2.35 11.19 -9.87
N THR A 60 -3.20 12.15 -10.13
CA THR A 60 -3.31 13.28 -9.23
C THR A 60 -3.80 12.81 -7.86
N GLU A 61 -4.77 11.91 -7.86
CA GLU A 61 -5.32 11.45 -6.63
C GLU A 61 -4.36 10.57 -5.84
N LEU A 62 -3.65 9.69 -6.50
CA LEU A 62 -2.85 8.71 -5.81
C LEU A 62 -1.39 9.08 -5.63
N CYS A 63 -0.86 9.91 -6.48
CA CYS A 63 0.56 10.25 -6.41
C CYS A 63 0.85 11.48 -5.58
N ALA A 64 -0.14 12.36 -5.42
CA ALA A 64 0.13 13.63 -4.76
C ALA A 64 0.61 13.43 -3.33
N GLY A 65 1.71 14.05 -3.01
CA GLY A 65 2.25 14.00 -1.66
C GLY A 65 3.04 12.77 -1.34
N THR A 66 3.15 11.81 -2.27
CA THR A 66 3.84 10.57 -1.93
C THR A 66 5.34 10.73 -1.86
N ASP A 67 5.91 11.72 -2.57
CA ASP A 67 7.35 11.94 -2.47
C ASP A 67 7.71 12.40 -1.06
N GLU A 68 6.94 13.32 -0.53
CA GLU A 68 7.20 13.82 0.79
C GLU A 68 6.93 12.76 1.83
N GLU A 69 5.89 11.99 1.64
CA GLU A 69 5.58 10.93 2.56
C GLU A 69 6.69 9.88 2.57
N LEU A 70 7.22 9.53 1.41
CA LEU A 70 8.30 8.57 1.32
C LEU A 70 9.52 9.09 2.09
N SER A 71 9.84 10.36 1.90
CA SER A 71 10.99 10.95 2.57
C SER A 71 10.81 10.91 4.08
N ARG A 72 9.61 11.23 4.54
CA ARG A 72 9.33 11.24 5.97
C ARG A 72 9.44 9.83 6.55
N LEU A 73 8.90 8.85 5.83
CA LEU A 73 8.95 7.49 6.31
C LEU A 73 10.37 6.94 6.33
N LYS A 74 11.17 7.30 5.33
CA LYS A 74 12.56 6.86 5.32
C LYS A 74 13.30 7.40 6.53
N SER A 75 13.00 8.62 6.91
CA SER A 75 13.64 9.20 8.05
C SER A 75 13.15 8.54 9.33
N GLU A 76 11.86 8.32 9.43
CA GLU A 76 11.27 7.77 10.62
C GLU A 76 11.72 6.33 10.86
N TYR A 77 11.84 5.56 9.81
CA TYR A 77 12.19 4.16 9.94
C TYR A 77 13.63 3.85 9.52
N ARG A 78 14.50 4.84 9.59
CA ARG A 78 15.86 4.64 9.11
C ARG A 78 16.61 3.54 9.86
N ASN A 79 16.20 3.25 11.08
CA ASN A 79 16.88 2.21 11.85
C ASN A 79 16.18 0.86 11.76
N ASP A 80 15.13 0.76 10.99
CA ASP A 80 14.44 -0.50 10.80
C ASP A 80 14.83 -1.02 9.44
N LYS A 81 15.75 -1.99 9.40
CA LYS A 81 16.30 -2.42 8.14
C LYS A 81 15.28 -2.96 7.18
N ARG A 82 14.28 -3.64 7.67
CA ARG A 82 13.31 -4.22 6.78
C ARG A 82 12.45 -3.14 6.14
N VAL A 83 11.99 -2.18 6.91
CA VAL A 83 11.19 -1.09 6.37
C VAL A 83 12.05 -0.23 5.46
N ALA A 84 13.26 0.09 5.88
CA ALA A 84 14.13 0.94 5.07
C ALA A 84 14.41 0.30 3.71
N SER A 85 14.61 -0.99 3.70
CA SER A 85 14.88 -1.68 2.46
C SER A 85 13.67 -1.62 1.53
N LYS A 86 12.48 -1.79 2.09
CA LYS A 86 11.27 -1.72 1.29
C LYS A 86 11.09 -0.31 0.73
N LEU A 87 11.28 0.70 1.55
CA LEU A 87 11.07 2.06 1.10
C LEU A 87 12.09 2.46 0.03
N ASN A 88 13.25 1.86 0.07
CA ASN A 88 14.26 2.19 -0.92
C ASN A 88 13.95 1.61 -2.30
N GLU A 89 12.94 0.77 -2.42
CA GLU A 89 12.55 0.27 -3.72
C GLU A 89 11.82 1.32 -4.54
N TYR A 90 11.36 2.38 -3.90
CA TYR A 90 10.56 3.38 -4.60
C TYR A 90 11.40 4.54 -5.08
N GLU A 91 11.05 5.09 -6.23
CA GLU A 91 11.73 6.26 -6.73
C GLU A 91 11.52 7.40 -5.77
N ALA A 92 12.56 8.10 -5.43
CA ALA A 92 12.47 9.13 -4.41
C ALA A 92 11.63 10.31 -4.83
N THR A 93 11.71 10.67 -6.09
CA THR A 93 10.99 11.85 -6.53
C THR A 93 10.28 11.58 -7.82
N ILE A 94 9.00 11.43 -7.79
CA ILE A 94 8.25 11.26 -9.00
C ILE A 94 7.42 12.51 -9.26
N GLU A 95 7.09 13.25 -8.22
CA GLU A 95 6.28 14.43 -8.42
C GLU A 95 7.08 15.58 -8.95
N SER A 96 8.28 15.72 -8.46
CA SER A 96 9.04 16.85 -8.89
C SER A 96 9.51 16.73 -10.30
N SER A 97 9.53 15.55 -10.82
CA SER A 97 10.02 15.41 -12.14
C SER A 97 9.11 16.03 -13.13
N ASP A 98 7.92 16.35 -12.75
CA ASP A 98 7.12 16.94 -13.69
C ASP A 98 7.18 18.29 -13.59
N GLY A 99 7.68 18.71 -12.75
CA GLY A 99 7.73 20.01 -12.72
C GLY A 99 8.51 20.53 -13.69
N LYS A 100 8.54 20.22 -13.91
CA LYS A 100 8.92 20.71 -14.59
C LYS A 100 9.03 21.38 -14.64
#